data_613d885dfab5f04a29f153714feacdb3
#
_entry.id   613d885dfab5f04a29f153714feacdb3
#
_cell.length_a   1.000
_cell.length_b   1.000
_cell.length_c   1.000
_cell.angle_alpha   90.00
_cell.angle_beta   90.00
_cell.angle_gamma   90.00
#
_symmetry.space_group_name_H-M   'P 1'
#
loop_
_entity.id
_entity.type
_entity.pdbx_description
1 polymer ?
#
loop_
_entity_poly.entity_id
_entity_poly.type
_entity_poly.pdbx_seq_one_letter_code
_entity_poly.pdbx_strand_id
1 'polypeptide(L)'
;MTTRAHIDGVVASGFNDVRTEFERNFAERGDIGAAVAAYWRGEKVVDLWGGRRTPEGDQPWNKDTMVVVNSTTKGLAAMTLAVANARGWLDYDAPVARYWPEFAQNGKAAITVRQLLDHEAGLVLLDEKLTIEKLRDLDAVARVLARQTPAWTPGTRHGYHTMTLGLYMQEIVRHVDPAHRTLGRFFHDEIATPLGLEFYIGLPRDIPGERLATLKTLSAARGLLALRYTPPAVTLKMITPGSLLRRSFAGLAADPNDRRYLEVEVPAGNGVGTARAMARAYSAFAEGGAELGITPETFARVTAPPEVARPRDEVLGVPSYFSLGFLRPGPNVSFGSSPRALGAPGAGGSFAFADPDARLGYAYVMNKLDFYLEDDPREKALRDAVYRAIARHRPERRHSISQSTAPLRSAGISVART
;
A
#
# COMPACT_ATOMS: atom_id res chain seq x y z
N MET A 1 -7.59 15.65 -33.07
CA MET A 1 -6.17 15.36 -32.88
C MET A 1 -5.95 15.23 -31.40
N THR A 2 -5.66 14.04 -30.88
CA THR A 2 -5.28 13.85 -29.46
C THR A 2 -3.91 14.46 -29.28
N THR A 3 -3.82 15.59 -28.59
CA THR A 3 -2.54 16.21 -28.21
C THR A 3 -1.75 15.17 -27.41
N ARG A 4 -0.55 14.83 -27.87
CA ARG A 4 0.37 13.93 -27.17
C ARG A 4 0.60 14.49 -25.76
N ALA A 5 0.41 13.68 -24.71
CA ALA A 5 0.64 14.12 -23.35
C ALA A 5 2.10 14.56 -23.18
N HIS A 6 2.32 15.71 -22.55
CA HIS A 6 3.66 16.11 -22.17
C HIS A 6 4.15 15.23 -21.03
N ILE A 7 5.29 14.59 -21.22
CA ILE A 7 5.93 13.71 -20.22
C ILE A 7 7.34 14.22 -19.95
N ASP A 8 7.65 14.39 -18.68
CA ASP A 8 8.94 14.87 -18.20
C ASP A 8 9.52 13.91 -17.14
N GLY A 9 10.74 14.20 -16.68
CA GLY A 9 11.44 13.42 -15.69
C GLY A 9 12.61 12.63 -16.26
N VAL A 10 13.14 11.73 -15.44
CA VAL A 10 14.38 10.98 -15.76
C VAL A 10 14.20 9.49 -15.54
N VAL A 11 14.95 8.72 -16.34
CA VAL A 11 15.18 7.28 -16.15
C VAL A 11 16.66 7.00 -16.22
N ALA A 12 17.15 6.13 -15.36
CA ALA A 12 18.54 5.66 -15.42
C ALA A 12 18.78 4.80 -16.68
N SER A 13 20.05 4.69 -17.08
CA SER A 13 20.45 3.80 -18.19
C SER A 13 19.90 2.40 -17.95
N GLY A 14 19.33 1.78 -18.99
CA GLY A 14 18.70 0.46 -18.93
C GLY A 14 17.24 0.43 -18.50
N PHE A 15 16.66 1.57 -18.02
CA PHE A 15 15.26 1.67 -17.61
C PHE A 15 14.36 2.38 -18.65
N ASN A 16 14.83 2.60 -19.87
CA ASN A 16 14.09 3.33 -20.92
C ASN A 16 12.72 2.70 -21.26
N ASP A 17 12.58 1.36 -21.14
CA ASP A 17 11.30 0.68 -21.35
C ASP A 17 10.20 1.21 -20.42
N VAL A 18 10.56 1.67 -19.20
CA VAL A 18 9.59 2.25 -18.27
C VAL A 18 9.03 3.56 -18.81
N ARG A 19 9.85 4.41 -19.45
CA ARG A 19 9.39 5.62 -20.12
C ARG A 19 8.45 5.28 -21.27
N THR A 20 8.80 4.29 -22.08
CA THR A 20 7.96 3.83 -23.19
C THR A 20 6.59 3.35 -22.71
N GLU A 21 6.54 2.55 -21.64
CA GLU A 21 5.27 2.09 -21.07
C GLU A 21 4.47 3.24 -20.42
N PHE A 22 5.16 4.22 -19.82
CA PHE A 22 4.51 5.41 -19.27
C PHE A 22 3.88 6.28 -20.39
N GLU A 23 4.54 6.44 -21.51
CA GLU A 23 3.98 7.11 -22.71
C GLU A 23 2.75 6.37 -23.23
N ARG A 24 2.79 5.03 -23.27
CA ARG A 24 1.65 4.19 -23.67
C ARG A 24 0.46 4.32 -22.71
N ASN A 25 0.66 4.59 -21.44
CA ASN A 25 -0.43 4.82 -20.51
C ASN A 25 -1.32 5.98 -20.94
N PHE A 26 -0.72 7.05 -21.44
CA PHE A 26 -1.48 8.20 -21.96
C PHE A 26 -2.09 7.93 -23.34
N ALA A 27 -1.34 7.28 -24.23
CA ALA A 27 -1.78 7.05 -25.61
C ALA A 27 -2.85 5.95 -25.71
N GLU A 28 -2.73 4.87 -24.92
CA GLU A 28 -3.47 3.62 -25.12
C GLU A 28 -4.34 3.24 -23.93
N ARG A 29 -3.88 3.50 -22.67
CA ARG A 29 -4.54 3.05 -21.42
C ARG A 29 -5.33 4.18 -20.76
N GLY A 30 -5.25 5.39 -21.32
CA GLY A 30 -6.12 6.53 -21.03
C GLY A 30 -5.83 7.24 -19.73
N ASP A 31 -4.59 7.30 -19.25
CA ASP A 31 -4.19 8.22 -18.19
C ASP A 31 -4.48 9.67 -18.60
N ILE A 32 -4.82 10.51 -17.62
CA ILE A 32 -5.00 11.95 -17.79
C ILE A 32 -3.79 12.68 -17.22
N GLY A 33 -3.45 12.40 -15.98
CA GLY A 33 -2.26 12.82 -15.30
C GLY A 33 -1.77 11.67 -14.42
N ALA A 34 -0.46 11.45 -14.39
CA ALA A 34 0.14 10.36 -13.63
C ALA A 34 1.61 10.67 -13.29
N ALA A 35 2.13 9.91 -12.32
CA ALA A 35 3.56 9.85 -12.03
C ALA A 35 3.96 8.43 -11.61
N VAL A 36 5.20 8.06 -11.92
CA VAL A 36 5.82 6.79 -11.49
C VAL A 36 7.24 7.05 -11.00
N ALA A 37 7.60 6.41 -9.90
CA ALA A 37 8.96 6.45 -9.39
C ALA A 37 9.43 5.07 -8.94
N ALA A 38 10.72 4.81 -9.10
CA ALA A 38 11.36 3.60 -8.61
C ALA A 38 12.76 3.93 -8.06
N TYR A 39 13.06 3.32 -6.92
CA TYR A 39 14.38 3.31 -6.31
C TYR A 39 14.88 1.86 -6.27
N TRP A 40 16.02 1.62 -6.84
CA TRP A 40 16.65 0.33 -6.85
C TRP A 40 18.02 0.40 -6.17
N ARG A 41 18.21 -0.45 -5.13
CA ARG A 41 19.41 -0.42 -4.29
C ARG A 41 19.68 0.95 -3.66
N GLY A 42 18.60 1.63 -3.24
CA GLY A 42 18.65 2.97 -2.66
C GLY A 42 18.76 4.10 -3.67
N GLU A 43 19.10 3.83 -4.94
CA GLU A 43 19.26 4.83 -5.98
C GLU A 43 17.98 5.04 -6.80
N LYS A 44 17.64 6.31 -7.08
CA LYS A 44 16.48 6.66 -7.88
C LYS A 44 16.73 6.35 -9.37
N VAL A 45 16.08 5.30 -9.89
CA VAL A 45 16.26 4.84 -11.28
C VAL A 45 15.13 5.26 -12.21
N VAL A 46 13.95 5.60 -11.67
CA VAL A 46 12.80 6.12 -12.41
C VAL A 46 12.19 7.27 -11.63
N ASP A 47 11.86 8.36 -12.31
CA ASP A 47 11.14 9.50 -11.78
C ASP A 47 10.48 10.23 -12.96
N LEU A 48 9.26 9.81 -13.31
CA LEU A 48 8.50 10.31 -14.44
C LEU A 48 7.16 10.87 -14.00
N TRP A 49 6.74 11.94 -14.62
CA TRP A 49 5.43 12.54 -14.46
C TRP A 49 4.94 13.11 -15.79
N GLY A 50 3.64 13.29 -15.95
CA GLY A 50 3.11 13.84 -17.19
C GLY A 50 1.60 13.96 -17.22
N GLY A 51 1.12 14.49 -18.33
CA GLY A 51 -0.29 14.76 -18.55
C GLY A 51 -0.79 15.98 -17.80
N ARG A 52 -2.03 15.95 -17.33
CA ARG A 52 -2.73 17.08 -16.70
C ARG A 52 -3.12 16.77 -15.26
N ARG A 53 -2.92 17.75 -14.37
CA ARG A 53 -3.30 17.62 -12.96
C ARG A 53 -4.81 17.76 -12.72
N THR A 54 -5.54 18.35 -13.66
CA THR A 54 -7.00 18.44 -13.64
C THR A 54 -7.60 17.66 -14.81
N PRO A 55 -8.70 16.92 -14.61
CA PRO A 55 -9.34 16.16 -15.67
C PRO A 55 -9.84 17.03 -16.81
N GLU A 56 -10.27 18.24 -16.46
CA GLU A 56 -10.78 19.26 -17.34
C GLU A 56 -9.82 20.46 -17.31
N GLY A 57 -9.49 21.00 -18.47
CA GLY A 57 -8.50 22.08 -18.60
C GLY A 57 -7.10 21.59 -18.98
N ASP A 58 -6.16 22.52 -19.03
CA ASP A 58 -4.82 22.31 -19.60
C ASP A 58 -3.69 22.41 -18.55
N GLN A 59 -4.03 22.45 -17.24
CA GLN A 59 -3.02 22.57 -16.21
C GLN A 59 -2.11 21.33 -16.20
N PRO A 60 -0.80 21.51 -16.43
CA PRO A 60 0.13 20.38 -16.51
C PRO A 60 0.30 19.68 -15.15
N TRP A 61 0.54 18.38 -15.20
CA TRP A 61 1.10 17.65 -14.07
C TRP A 61 2.60 17.94 -13.98
N ASN A 62 3.01 18.63 -12.94
CA ASN A 62 4.39 19.03 -12.71
C ASN A 62 5.12 18.06 -11.78
N LYS A 63 6.43 18.23 -11.66
CA LYS A 63 7.31 17.42 -10.80
C LYS A 63 6.84 17.31 -9.36
N ASP A 64 6.27 18.37 -8.82
CA ASP A 64 5.81 18.50 -7.43
C ASP A 64 4.29 18.39 -7.27
N THR A 65 3.58 17.98 -8.32
CA THR A 65 2.15 17.70 -8.24
C THR A 65 1.90 16.50 -7.33
N MET A 66 1.06 16.71 -6.32
CA MET A 66 0.61 15.71 -5.36
C MET A 66 -0.82 15.28 -5.69
N VAL A 67 -1.15 14.06 -5.31
CA VAL A 67 -2.48 13.50 -5.47
C VAL A 67 -2.88 12.69 -4.24
N VAL A 68 -4.18 12.63 -3.95
CA VAL A 68 -4.69 11.71 -2.94
C VAL A 68 -4.60 10.28 -3.45
N VAL A 69 -4.04 9.39 -2.62
CA VAL A 69 -3.67 8.03 -3.07
C VAL A 69 -4.59 6.95 -2.50
N ASN A 70 -5.73 7.34 -1.95
CA ASN A 70 -6.69 6.42 -1.35
C ASN A 70 -5.99 5.41 -0.41
N SER A 71 -6.34 4.13 -0.50
CA SER A 71 -5.85 3.09 0.41
C SER A 71 -4.34 2.81 0.33
N THR A 72 -3.61 3.34 -0.66
CA THR A 72 -2.14 3.30 -0.64
C THR A 72 -1.59 3.98 0.62
N THR A 73 -2.35 4.90 1.22
CA THR A 73 -2.07 5.51 2.52
C THR A 73 -1.82 4.50 3.64
N LYS A 74 -2.54 3.35 3.64
CA LYS A 74 -2.42 2.33 4.71
C LYS A 74 -1.01 1.79 4.88
N GLY A 75 -0.30 1.58 3.77
CA GLY A 75 1.07 1.10 3.85
C GLY A 75 2.01 2.13 4.49
N LEU A 76 1.86 3.41 4.15
CA LEU A 76 2.63 4.49 4.79
C LEU A 76 2.25 4.61 6.28
N ALA A 77 0.96 4.48 6.61
CA ALA A 77 0.51 4.44 8.00
C ALA A 77 1.06 3.21 8.76
N ALA A 78 1.13 2.04 8.15
CA ALA A 78 1.72 0.85 8.75
C ALA A 78 3.22 1.00 9.05
N MET A 79 3.95 1.79 8.25
CA MET A 79 5.35 2.12 8.53
C MET A 79 5.53 2.83 9.88
N THR A 80 4.55 3.64 10.34
CA THR A 80 4.63 4.31 11.64
C THR A 80 4.61 3.29 12.80
N LEU A 81 3.80 2.24 12.67
CA LEU A 81 3.75 1.17 13.66
C LEU A 81 5.03 0.33 13.65
N ALA A 82 5.66 0.15 12.49
CA ALA A 82 6.97 -0.51 12.42
C ALA A 82 8.06 0.31 13.15
N VAL A 83 8.05 1.65 12.99
CA VAL A 83 8.96 2.53 13.75
C VAL A 83 8.67 2.44 15.25
N ALA A 84 7.40 2.48 15.67
CA ALA A 84 7.02 2.34 17.08
C ALA A 84 7.42 0.96 17.66
N ASN A 85 7.29 -0.11 16.88
CA ASN A 85 7.75 -1.45 17.27
C ASN A 85 9.28 -1.49 17.44
N ALA A 86 10.03 -0.94 16.48
CA ALA A 86 11.49 -0.91 16.54
C ALA A 86 12.03 -0.14 17.75
N ARG A 87 11.27 0.86 18.23
CA ARG A 87 11.58 1.61 19.46
C ARG A 87 11.16 0.90 20.75
N GLY A 88 10.54 -0.27 20.64
CA GLY A 88 10.02 -1.01 21.80
C GLY A 88 8.74 -0.41 22.41
N TRP A 89 8.10 0.55 21.76
CA TRP A 89 6.86 1.17 22.24
C TRP A 89 5.63 0.33 21.94
N LEU A 90 5.70 -0.50 20.91
CA LEU A 90 4.62 -1.36 20.43
C LEU A 90 5.11 -2.80 20.29
N ASP A 91 4.34 -3.74 20.84
CA ASP A 91 4.46 -5.17 20.56
C ASP A 91 3.27 -5.62 19.73
N TYR A 92 3.51 -6.18 18.56
CA TYR A 92 2.45 -6.64 17.65
C TYR A 92 1.60 -7.78 18.24
N ASP A 93 2.17 -8.57 19.15
CA ASP A 93 1.51 -9.72 19.74
C ASP A 93 0.80 -9.38 21.07
N ALA A 94 0.96 -8.15 21.57
CA ALA A 94 0.24 -7.65 22.72
C ALA A 94 -1.22 -7.28 22.36
N PRO A 95 -2.16 -7.45 23.31
CA PRO A 95 -3.52 -6.91 23.16
C PRO A 95 -3.50 -5.40 22.96
N VAL A 96 -4.36 -4.87 22.05
CA VAL A 96 -4.54 -3.43 21.84
C VAL A 96 -4.94 -2.74 23.16
N ALA A 97 -5.75 -3.42 23.99
CA ALA A 97 -6.19 -2.93 25.28
C ALA A 97 -5.05 -2.67 26.29
N ARG A 98 -3.85 -3.21 26.07
CA ARG A 98 -2.66 -2.89 26.86
C ARG A 98 -2.25 -1.43 26.73
N TYR A 99 -2.43 -0.88 25.55
CA TYR A 99 -2.06 0.51 25.20
C TYR A 99 -3.25 1.44 25.30
N TRP A 100 -4.42 0.94 24.94
CA TRP A 100 -5.68 1.67 24.91
C TRP A 100 -6.76 0.90 25.69
N PRO A 101 -6.87 1.08 27.03
CA PRO A 101 -7.77 0.31 27.90
C PRO A 101 -9.24 0.39 27.49
N GLU A 102 -9.71 1.54 27.00
CA GLU A 102 -11.11 1.76 26.59
C GLU A 102 -11.49 0.88 25.38
N PHE A 103 -10.52 0.40 24.63
CA PHE A 103 -10.74 -0.54 23.52
C PHE A 103 -11.30 -1.89 23.98
N ALA A 104 -11.08 -2.31 25.22
CA ALA A 104 -11.43 -3.64 25.73
C ALA A 104 -12.94 -3.97 25.69
N GLN A 105 -13.80 -2.98 25.40
CA GLN A 105 -15.27 -3.14 25.37
C GLN A 105 -15.72 -4.14 24.28
N ASN A 106 -16.93 -4.68 24.48
CA ASN A 106 -17.67 -5.48 23.49
C ASN A 106 -16.86 -6.66 22.92
N GLY A 107 -16.16 -7.40 23.80
CA GLY A 107 -15.42 -8.61 23.41
C GLY A 107 -14.06 -8.38 22.76
N LYS A 108 -13.52 -7.14 22.83
CA LYS A 108 -12.26 -6.76 22.18
C LYS A 108 -11.01 -6.90 23.07
N ALA A 109 -11.15 -7.25 24.34
CA ALA A 109 -10.06 -7.23 25.32
C ALA A 109 -8.81 -8.03 24.89
N ALA A 110 -9.00 -9.15 24.18
CA ALA A 110 -7.93 -10.03 23.75
C ALA A 110 -7.45 -9.78 22.31
N ILE A 111 -8.03 -8.83 21.56
CA ILE A 111 -7.60 -8.53 20.19
C ILE A 111 -6.17 -8.00 20.24
N THR A 112 -5.24 -8.70 19.58
CA THR A 112 -3.85 -8.25 19.46
C THR A 112 -3.71 -7.17 18.39
N VAL A 113 -2.63 -6.39 18.48
CA VAL A 113 -2.26 -5.41 17.44
C VAL A 113 -2.11 -6.13 16.08
N ARG A 114 -1.47 -7.31 16.05
CA ARG A 114 -1.33 -8.14 14.85
C ARG A 114 -2.70 -8.47 14.24
N GLN A 115 -3.63 -9.02 15.02
CA GLN A 115 -4.96 -9.37 14.52
C GLN A 115 -5.71 -8.18 13.92
N LEU A 116 -5.54 -6.99 14.50
CA LEU A 116 -6.11 -5.78 13.95
C LEU A 116 -5.46 -5.40 12.61
N LEU A 117 -4.12 -5.42 12.53
CA LEU A 117 -3.36 -5.06 11.34
C LEU A 117 -3.48 -6.10 10.22
N ASP A 118 -3.71 -7.36 10.56
CA ASP A 118 -3.94 -8.46 9.61
C ASP A 118 -5.41 -8.56 9.18
N HIS A 119 -6.23 -7.55 9.54
CA HIS A 119 -7.65 -7.47 9.21
C HIS A 119 -8.53 -8.58 9.83
N GLU A 120 -8.12 -9.15 10.95
CA GLU A 120 -8.79 -10.27 11.61
C GLU A 120 -9.70 -9.83 12.77
N ALA A 121 -9.65 -8.56 13.16
CA ALA A 121 -10.38 -8.04 14.33
C ALA A 121 -11.91 -7.97 14.15
N GLY A 122 -12.43 -8.07 12.92
CA GLY A 122 -13.86 -7.91 12.68
C GLY A 122 -14.38 -6.48 12.78
N LEU A 123 -13.50 -5.50 12.92
CA LEU A 123 -13.83 -4.09 13.15
C LEU A 123 -13.98 -3.32 11.83
N VAL A 124 -14.73 -3.87 10.89
CA VAL A 124 -14.87 -3.37 9.51
C VAL A 124 -15.96 -2.30 9.36
N LEU A 125 -16.77 -2.09 10.36
CA LEU A 125 -17.92 -1.19 10.34
C LEU A 125 -17.74 -0.01 11.30
N LEU A 126 -18.53 1.02 11.08
CA LEU A 126 -18.78 2.10 12.03
C LEU A 126 -20.30 2.18 12.25
N ASP A 127 -20.75 1.99 13.49
CA ASP A 127 -22.16 2.11 13.85
C ASP A 127 -22.61 3.58 13.88
N GLU A 128 -21.65 4.47 14.06
CA GLU A 128 -21.86 5.91 14.03
C GLU A 128 -21.11 6.52 12.85
N LYS A 129 -21.80 7.34 12.06
CA LYS A 129 -21.20 8.04 10.92
C LYS A 129 -20.20 9.11 11.39
N LEU A 130 -19.00 9.07 10.83
CA LEU A 130 -17.98 10.09 11.04
C LEU A 130 -18.07 11.16 9.94
N THR A 131 -18.39 12.40 10.33
CA THR A 131 -18.31 13.57 9.45
C THR A 131 -16.89 14.16 9.50
N ILE A 132 -16.58 15.07 8.56
CA ILE A 132 -15.30 15.79 8.57
C ILE A 132 -15.10 16.56 9.87
N GLU A 133 -16.16 17.17 10.39
CA GLU A 133 -16.12 17.90 11.66
C GLU A 133 -15.81 16.97 12.83
N LYS A 134 -16.40 15.78 12.85
CA LYS A 134 -16.16 14.79 13.89
C LYS A 134 -14.74 14.20 13.81
N LEU A 135 -14.19 14.03 12.62
CA LEU A 135 -12.80 13.59 12.43
C LEU A 135 -11.76 14.55 13.01
N ARG A 136 -12.13 15.82 13.27
CA ARG A 136 -11.26 16.79 13.94
C ARG A 136 -11.21 16.61 15.46
N ASP A 137 -12.21 15.95 16.04
CA ASP A 137 -12.25 15.57 17.46
C ASP A 137 -11.81 14.12 17.61
N LEU A 138 -10.50 13.92 17.77
CA LEU A 138 -9.91 12.59 17.86
C LEU A 138 -10.43 11.80 19.06
N ASP A 139 -10.77 12.47 20.17
CA ASP A 139 -11.31 11.79 21.34
C ASP A 139 -12.76 11.33 21.11
N ALA A 140 -13.54 12.09 20.33
CA ALA A 140 -14.84 11.62 19.87
C ALA A 140 -14.72 10.41 18.94
N VAL A 141 -13.76 10.42 18.01
CA VAL A 141 -13.45 9.27 17.15
C VAL A 141 -13.04 8.06 17.98
N ALA A 142 -12.13 8.23 18.94
CA ALA A 142 -11.68 7.17 19.84
C ALA A 142 -12.85 6.53 20.59
N ARG A 143 -13.79 7.33 21.12
CA ARG A 143 -15.00 6.82 21.79
C ARG A 143 -15.89 5.99 20.85
N VAL A 144 -16.05 6.40 19.59
CA VAL A 144 -16.82 5.63 18.59
C VAL A 144 -16.14 4.28 18.33
N LEU A 145 -14.84 4.28 18.09
CA LEU A 145 -14.06 3.07 17.81
C LEU A 145 -14.02 2.11 19.01
N ALA A 146 -13.88 2.65 20.24
CA ALA A 146 -13.86 1.86 21.46
C ALA A 146 -15.20 1.13 21.70
N ARG A 147 -16.33 1.74 21.33
CA ARG A 147 -17.66 1.12 21.45
C ARG A 147 -18.03 0.16 20.33
N GLN A 148 -17.28 0.17 19.22
CA GLN A 148 -17.59 -0.67 18.07
C GLN A 148 -17.55 -2.16 18.42
N THR A 149 -18.59 -2.90 18.01
CA THR A 149 -18.65 -4.36 18.17
C THR A 149 -18.06 -5.04 16.94
N PRO A 150 -17.21 -6.07 17.10
CA PRO A 150 -16.72 -6.86 15.98
C PRO A 150 -17.85 -7.54 15.19
N ALA A 151 -17.75 -7.53 13.85
CA ALA A 151 -18.73 -8.19 12.96
C ALA A 151 -18.63 -9.72 12.97
N TRP A 152 -17.55 -10.28 13.50
CA TRP A 152 -17.31 -11.71 13.75
C TRP A 152 -16.36 -11.89 14.93
N THR A 153 -16.25 -13.11 15.44
CA THR A 153 -15.31 -13.43 16.52
C THR A 153 -13.87 -13.15 16.06
N PRO A 154 -13.14 -12.23 16.71
CA PRO A 154 -11.77 -11.85 16.31
C PRO A 154 -10.85 -13.07 16.19
N GLY A 155 -9.98 -13.06 15.19
CA GLY A 155 -9.04 -14.15 14.90
C GLY A 155 -9.63 -15.34 14.14
N THR A 156 -10.96 -15.47 13.98
CA THR A 156 -11.58 -16.62 13.29
C THR A 156 -11.72 -16.41 11.77
N ARG A 157 -11.76 -15.17 11.33
CA ARG A 157 -11.92 -14.75 9.94
C ARG A 157 -11.10 -13.51 9.68
N HIS A 158 -10.90 -13.15 8.41
CA HIS A 158 -10.37 -11.86 8.05
C HIS A 158 -11.29 -11.16 7.05
N GLY A 159 -11.21 -9.84 6.99
CA GLY A 159 -11.96 -9.02 6.05
C GLY A 159 -11.44 -7.60 6.04
N TYR A 160 -11.26 -7.06 4.86
CA TYR A 160 -10.63 -5.78 4.62
C TYR A 160 -11.31 -4.64 5.41
N HIS A 161 -10.59 -4.05 6.36
CA HIS A 161 -11.03 -2.88 7.14
C HIS A 161 -10.84 -1.62 6.28
N THR A 162 -11.81 -1.35 5.38
CA THR A 162 -11.67 -0.36 4.30
C THR A 162 -11.26 1.02 4.80
N MET A 163 -11.97 1.57 5.78
CA MET A 163 -11.73 2.89 6.36
C MET A 163 -11.26 2.82 7.81
N THR A 164 -11.71 1.83 8.55
CA THR A 164 -11.51 1.75 9.99
C THR A 164 -10.09 1.43 10.40
N LEU A 165 -9.32 0.64 9.59
CA LEU A 165 -7.95 0.27 9.94
C LEU A 165 -7.08 1.48 10.30
N GLY A 166 -7.08 2.50 9.44
CA GLY A 166 -6.27 3.70 9.66
C GLY A 166 -6.67 4.46 10.92
N LEU A 167 -7.97 4.51 11.24
CA LEU A 167 -8.45 5.15 12.46
C LEU A 167 -7.98 4.40 13.71
N TYR A 168 -8.00 3.06 13.69
CA TYR A 168 -7.44 2.25 14.79
C TYR A 168 -5.91 2.37 14.86
N MET A 169 -5.20 2.39 13.74
CA MET A 169 -3.74 2.65 13.71
C MET A 169 -3.43 4.02 14.35
N GLN A 170 -4.23 5.04 14.06
CA GLN A 170 -4.07 6.38 14.64
C GLN A 170 -4.19 6.36 16.15
N GLU A 171 -5.21 5.69 16.70
CA GLU A 171 -5.39 5.60 18.15
C GLU A 171 -4.24 4.79 18.79
N ILE A 172 -3.79 3.71 18.18
CA ILE A 172 -2.63 2.97 18.67
C ILE A 172 -1.39 3.88 18.74
N VAL A 173 -1.09 4.63 17.66
CA VAL A 173 0.06 5.55 17.65
C VAL A 173 -0.08 6.61 18.74
N ARG A 174 -1.26 7.24 18.91
CA ARG A 174 -1.50 8.24 19.97
C ARG A 174 -1.24 7.71 21.38
N HIS A 175 -1.49 6.42 21.61
CA HIS A 175 -1.31 5.80 22.92
C HIS A 175 0.10 5.29 23.18
N VAL A 176 0.82 4.85 22.14
CA VAL A 176 2.17 4.29 22.30
C VAL A 176 3.29 5.32 22.13
N ASP A 177 3.03 6.40 21.39
CA ASP A 177 3.99 7.50 21.26
C ASP A 177 4.11 8.29 22.56
N PRO A 178 5.29 8.39 23.19
CA PRO A 178 5.45 9.17 24.42
C PRO A 178 5.06 10.65 24.28
N ALA A 179 5.08 11.19 23.06
CA ALA A 179 4.65 12.55 22.76
C ALA A 179 3.15 12.65 22.40
N HIS A 180 2.42 11.53 22.39
CA HIS A 180 0.99 11.45 22.06
C HIS A 180 0.61 12.14 20.74
N ARG A 181 1.53 12.11 19.76
CA ARG A 181 1.30 12.70 18.42
C ARG A 181 0.21 11.93 17.70
N THR A 182 -0.48 12.62 16.80
CA THR A 182 -1.34 11.98 15.81
C THR A 182 -0.49 11.14 14.85
N LEU A 183 -1.09 10.16 14.18
CA LEU A 183 -0.35 9.30 13.24
C LEU A 183 0.27 10.12 12.11
N GLY A 184 -0.47 11.10 11.56
CA GLY A 184 0.06 11.96 10.51
C GLY A 184 1.23 12.81 10.98
N ARG A 185 1.16 13.34 12.20
CA ARG A 185 2.29 14.08 12.80
C ARG A 185 3.48 13.17 13.08
N PHE A 186 3.24 11.98 13.62
CA PHE A 186 4.30 10.98 13.84
C PHE A 186 4.97 10.58 12.50
N PHE A 187 4.16 10.27 11.47
CA PHE A 187 4.68 9.98 10.13
C PHE A 187 5.54 11.12 9.60
N HIS A 188 5.07 12.35 9.71
CA HIS A 188 5.81 13.52 9.26
C HIS A 188 7.17 13.65 9.95
N ASP A 189 7.20 13.54 11.28
CA ASP A 189 8.42 13.78 12.06
C ASP A 189 9.42 12.63 11.94
N GLU A 190 8.94 11.37 11.92
CA GLU A 190 9.78 10.19 12.05
C GLU A 190 10.11 9.51 10.72
N ILE A 191 9.33 9.81 9.67
CA ILE A 191 9.50 9.17 8.36
C ILE A 191 9.66 10.21 7.26
N ALA A 192 8.71 11.15 7.14
CA ALA A 192 8.70 12.07 6.03
C ALA A 192 9.89 13.06 6.09
N THR A 193 10.13 13.68 7.22
CA THR A 193 11.22 14.66 7.40
C THR A 193 12.59 14.01 7.24
N PRO A 194 12.93 12.88 7.90
CA PRO A 194 14.22 12.23 7.72
C PRO A 194 14.51 11.80 6.28
N LEU A 195 13.49 11.38 5.53
CA LEU A 195 13.62 10.91 4.15
C LEU A 195 13.38 12.02 3.11
N GLY A 196 13.04 13.24 3.52
CA GLY A 196 12.71 14.34 2.62
C GLY A 196 11.48 14.11 1.76
N LEU A 197 10.39 13.56 2.33
CA LEU A 197 9.21 13.15 1.58
C LEU A 197 8.17 14.26 1.50
N GLU A 198 7.64 14.47 0.32
CA GLU A 198 6.42 15.24 0.09
C GLU A 198 5.20 14.28 0.11
N PHE A 199 4.85 13.82 1.30
CA PHE A 199 3.68 12.98 1.57
C PHE A 199 3.09 13.35 2.93
N TYR A 200 1.76 13.51 2.98
CA TYR A 200 1.04 13.98 4.16
C TYR A 200 -0.17 13.09 4.44
N ILE A 201 -0.36 12.74 5.71
CA ILE A 201 -1.62 12.18 6.25
C ILE A 201 -2.21 13.30 7.11
N GLY A 202 -3.24 13.98 6.57
CA GLY A 202 -3.62 15.31 7.05
C GLY A 202 -2.80 16.41 6.36
N LEU A 203 -3.33 16.89 5.23
CA LEU A 203 -2.65 17.87 4.38
C LEU A 203 -2.50 19.23 5.06
N PRO A 204 -1.29 19.80 5.18
CA PRO A 204 -1.10 21.16 5.71
C PRO A 204 -1.88 22.21 4.93
N ARG A 205 -2.39 23.21 5.63
CA ARG A 205 -3.23 24.27 5.03
C ARG A 205 -2.46 25.23 4.11
N ASP A 206 -1.17 25.36 4.32
CA ASP A 206 -0.26 26.20 3.53
C ASP A 206 0.17 25.57 2.20
N ILE A 207 -0.13 24.30 1.97
CA ILE A 207 0.10 23.68 0.65
C ILE A 207 -0.82 24.29 -0.40
N PRO A 208 -0.29 24.92 -1.46
CA PRO A 208 -1.10 25.57 -2.49
C PRO A 208 -1.96 24.56 -3.28
N GLY A 209 -3.19 24.97 -3.64
CA GLY A 209 -4.10 24.15 -4.44
C GLY A 209 -3.55 23.76 -5.82
N GLU A 210 -2.68 24.61 -6.39
CA GLU A 210 -2.00 24.39 -7.67
C GLU A 210 -1.08 23.17 -7.65
N ARG A 211 -0.68 22.70 -6.48
CA ARG A 211 0.11 21.49 -6.30
C ARG A 211 -0.73 20.22 -6.22
N LEU A 212 -2.06 20.35 -6.13
CA LEU A 212 -2.95 19.20 -5.97
C LEU A 212 -3.57 18.80 -7.31
N ALA A 213 -3.49 17.52 -7.64
CA ALA A 213 -4.23 16.96 -8.75
C ALA A 213 -5.67 16.66 -8.32
N THR A 214 -6.64 16.95 -9.20
CA THR A 214 -8.04 16.62 -8.99
C THR A 214 -8.32 15.21 -9.51
N LEU A 215 -8.88 14.35 -8.69
CA LEU A 215 -9.29 13.01 -9.10
C LEU A 215 -10.52 13.07 -10.02
N LYS A 216 -10.42 12.40 -11.14
CA LYS A 216 -11.58 12.09 -11.99
C LYS A 216 -12.20 10.80 -11.49
N THR A 217 -13.33 10.95 -10.80
CA THR A 217 -14.13 9.81 -10.36
C THR A 217 -14.82 9.14 -11.55
N LEU A 218 -15.22 7.90 -11.36
CA LEU A 218 -15.87 7.12 -12.41
C LEU A 218 -17.32 7.57 -12.60
N SER A 219 -17.70 7.82 -13.84
CA SER A 219 -19.12 7.99 -14.18
C SER A 219 -19.87 6.66 -14.04
N ALA A 220 -21.18 6.71 -13.76
CA ALA A 220 -22.02 5.51 -13.63
C ALA A 220 -21.92 4.58 -14.87
N ALA A 221 -21.82 5.13 -16.08
CA ALA A 221 -21.65 4.35 -17.31
C ALA A 221 -20.29 3.61 -17.35
N ARG A 222 -19.20 4.24 -16.88
CA ARG A 222 -17.90 3.58 -16.74
C ARG A 222 -17.88 2.58 -15.61
N GLY A 223 -18.59 2.84 -14.51
CA GLY A 223 -18.81 1.86 -13.44
C GLY A 223 -19.42 0.56 -13.97
N LEU A 224 -20.37 0.64 -14.89
CA LEU A 224 -20.97 -0.53 -15.52
C LEU A 224 -19.97 -1.29 -16.42
N LEU A 225 -19.11 -0.58 -17.15
CA LEU A 225 -18.05 -1.21 -17.95
C LEU A 225 -16.96 -1.85 -17.07
N ALA A 226 -16.70 -1.28 -15.92
CA ALA A 226 -15.70 -1.77 -14.97
C ALA A 226 -16.10 -3.11 -14.33
N LEU A 227 -17.37 -3.48 -14.33
CA LEU A 227 -17.83 -4.81 -13.91
C LEU A 227 -17.16 -5.96 -14.68
N ARG A 228 -16.60 -5.69 -15.86
CA ARG A 228 -15.83 -6.68 -16.64
C ARG A 228 -14.50 -7.07 -16.00
N TYR A 229 -13.92 -6.17 -15.21
CA TYR A 229 -12.59 -6.31 -14.61
C TYR A 229 -12.66 -6.55 -13.10
N THR A 230 -13.86 -6.38 -12.53
CA THR A 230 -14.08 -6.63 -11.10
C THR A 230 -14.50 -8.07 -10.90
N PRO A 231 -13.87 -8.83 -9.99
CA PRO A 231 -14.28 -10.19 -9.68
C PRO A 231 -15.79 -10.27 -9.37
N PRO A 232 -16.52 -11.27 -9.89
CA PRO A 232 -17.98 -11.38 -9.69
C PRO A 232 -18.41 -11.33 -8.22
N ALA A 233 -17.61 -11.91 -7.32
CA ALA A 233 -17.87 -11.90 -5.88
C ALA A 233 -17.82 -10.46 -5.31
N VAL A 234 -16.87 -9.63 -5.73
CA VAL A 234 -16.77 -8.22 -5.31
C VAL A 234 -17.94 -7.43 -5.89
N THR A 235 -18.24 -7.61 -7.19
CA THR A 235 -19.38 -6.99 -7.85
C THR A 235 -20.68 -7.28 -7.10
N LEU A 236 -20.92 -8.57 -6.75
CA LEU A 236 -22.11 -8.98 -6.00
C LEU A 236 -22.19 -8.24 -4.65
N LYS A 237 -21.08 -8.13 -3.92
CA LYS A 237 -21.03 -7.39 -2.65
C LYS A 237 -21.23 -5.89 -2.83
N MET A 238 -20.76 -5.31 -3.94
CA MET A 238 -20.98 -3.89 -4.25
C MET A 238 -22.45 -3.56 -4.54
N ILE A 239 -23.19 -4.46 -5.20
CA ILE A 239 -24.60 -4.24 -5.55
C ILE A 239 -25.58 -4.72 -4.48
N THR A 240 -25.19 -5.67 -3.60
CA THR A 240 -26.06 -6.22 -2.55
C THR A 240 -26.27 -5.20 -1.44
N PRO A 241 -27.53 -4.77 -1.18
CA PRO A 241 -27.83 -3.90 -0.04
C PRO A 241 -27.45 -4.59 1.29
N GLY A 242 -26.84 -3.82 2.22
CA GLY A 242 -26.46 -4.35 3.53
C GLY A 242 -25.22 -5.25 3.56
N SER A 243 -24.54 -5.48 2.42
CA SER A 243 -23.27 -6.20 2.40
C SER A 243 -22.21 -5.50 3.27
N LEU A 244 -21.29 -6.28 3.85
CA LEU A 244 -20.19 -5.71 4.65
C LEU A 244 -19.37 -4.69 3.84
N LEU A 245 -19.12 -4.95 2.54
CA LEU A 245 -18.38 -4.03 1.69
C LEU A 245 -19.06 -2.66 1.59
N ARG A 246 -20.37 -2.62 1.30
CA ARG A 246 -21.10 -1.33 1.23
C ARG A 246 -21.16 -0.63 2.58
N ARG A 247 -21.43 -1.38 3.64
CA ARG A 247 -21.51 -0.83 4.99
C ARG A 247 -20.17 -0.30 5.48
N SER A 248 -19.05 -0.93 5.09
CA SER A 248 -17.71 -0.49 5.49
C SER A 248 -17.31 0.88 4.93
N PHE A 249 -17.93 1.32 3.83
CA PHE A 249 -17.76 2.68 3.30
C PHE A 249 -18.79 3.67 3.85
N ALA A 250 -19.95 3.21 4.30
CA ALA A 250 -21.07 4.09 4.67
C ALA A 250 -20.77 4.94 5.93
N GLY A 251 -19.93 4.44 6.83
CA GLY A 251 -19.58 5.13 8.07
C GLY A 251 -18.68 6.36 7.89
N LEU A 252 -17.99 6.46 6.77
CA LEU A 252 -17.09 7.57 6.42
C LEU A 252 -17.12 7.76 4.90
N ALA A 253 -18.03 8.58 4.42
CA ALA A 253 -18.12 8.96 3.02
C ALA A 253 -17.73 10.44 2.88
N ALA A 254 -16.68 10.71 2.09
CA ALA A 254 -16.22 12.06 1.79
C ALA A 254 -15.77 12.15 0.33
N ASP A 255 -15.86 13.34 -0.23
CA ASP A 255 -15.29 13.62 -1.55
C ASP A 255 -13.76 13.67 -1.43
N PRO A 256 -13.01 12.83 -2.13
CA PRO A 256 -11.55 12.85 -2.10
C PRO A 256 -10.94 14.15 -2.67
N ASN A 257 -11.73 14.98 -3.36
CA ASN A 257 -11.32 16.30 -3.83
C ASN A 257 -11.68 17.44 -2.84
N ASP A 258 -12.45 17.15 -1.76
CA ASP A 258 -12.75 18.16 -0.75
C ASP A 258 -11.50 18.47 0.09
N ARG A 259 -11.01 19.70 -0.02
CA ARG A 259 -9.85 20.17 0.74
C ARG A 259 -10.00 19.94 2.24
N ARG A 260 -11.20 20.13 2.82
CA ARG A 260 -11.46 19.93 4.25
C ARG A 260 -11.26 18.47 4.66
N TYR A 261 -11.59 17.52 3.75
CA TYR A 261 -11.33 16.09 3.96
C TYR A 261 -9.83 15.77 3.90
N LEU A 262 -9.07 16.43 3.02
CA LEU A 262 -7.63 16.20 2.93
C LEU A 262 -6.87 16.76 4.15
N GLU A 263 -7.41 17.78 4.83
CA GLU A 263 -6.81 18.41 6.02
C GLU A 263 -7.01 17.63 7.32
N VAL A 264 -7.97 16.70 7.39
CA VAL A 264 -8.12 15.79 8.53
C VAL A 264 -7.31 14.51 8.30
N GLU A 265 -6.93 13.84 9.39
CA GLU A 265 -6.18 12.59 9.28
C GLU A 265 -7.13 11.39 9.13
N VAL A 266 -7.10 10.73 7.97
CA VAL A 266 -7.75 9.44 7.73
C VAL A 266 -6.70 8.48 7.17
N PRO A 267 -5.89 7.84 8.03
CA PRO A 267 -4.71 7.06 7.61
C PRO A 267 -5.06 5.81 6.78
N ALA A 268 -6.34 5.59 6.52
CA ALA A 268 -6.84 4.53 5.64
C ALA A 268 -7.05 4.98 4.19
N GLY A 269 -7.10 6.32 3.90
CA GLY A 269 -7.62 6.69 2.59
C GLY A 269 -7.38 8.10 2.09
N ASN A 270 -6.79 9.01 2.84
CA ASN A 270 -6.63 10.38 2.38
C ASN A 270 -5.19 10.92 2.41
N GLY A 271 -4.20 10.04 2.39
CA GLY A 271 -2.82 10.46 2.19
C GLY A 271 -2.66 11.17 0.86
N VAL A 272 -1.90 12.27 0.87
CA VAL A 272 -1.64 13.12 -0.29
C VAL A 272 -0.14 13.24 -0.50
N GLY A 273 0.35 12.94 -1.70
CA GLY A 273 1.77 13.06 -1.97
C GLY A 273 2.17 12.75 -3.40
N THR A 274 3.48 12.69 -3.61
CA THR A 274 4.08 12.37 -4.91
C THR A 274 4.44 10.87 -5.01
N ALA A 275 4.48 10.32 -6.22
CA ALA A 275 4.99 8.96 -6.45
C ALA A 275 6.43 8.81 -5.92
N ARG A 276 7.26 9.83 -6.11
CA ARG A 276 8.64 9.86 -5.65
C ARG A 276 8.75 9.70 -4.14
N ALA A 277 7.92 10.41 -3.38
CA ALA A 277 7.91 10.32 -1.92
C ALA A 277 7.54 8.90 -1.46
N MET A 278 6.51 8.30 -2.03
CA MET A 278 6.12 6.94 -1.67
C MET A 278 7.19 5.92 -2.06
N ALA A 279 7.71 5.98 -3.31
CA ALA A 279 8.77 5.07 -3.75
C ALA A 279 10.02 5.17 -2.86
N ARG A 280 10.37 6.38 -2.39
CA ARG A 280 11.50 6.60 -1.47
C ARG A 280 11.23 5.99 -0.09
N ALA A 281 10.02 6.16 0.47
CA ALA A 281 9.64 5.53 1.74
C ALA A 281 9.74 4.00 1.64
N TYR A 282 9.16 3.41 0.60
CA TYR A 282 9.24 1.97 0.36
C TYR A 282 10.67 1.49 0.05
N SER A 283 11.51 2.32 -0.58
CA SER A 283 12.93 2.02 -0.77
C SER A 283 13.68 1.90 0.54
N ALA A 284 13.42 2.81 1.51
CA ALA A 284 14.01 2.69 2.84
C ALA A 284 13.67 1.33 3.49
N PHE A 285 12.43 0.87 3.36
CA PHE A 285 12.02 -0.45 3.83
C PHE A 285 12.64 -1.59 2.99
N ALA A 286 12.78 -1.45 1.68
CA ALA A 286 13.44 -2.46 0.84
C ALA A 286 14.93 -2.63 1.18
N GLU A 287 15.55 -1.59 1.74
CA GLU A 287 16.95 -1.58 2.19
C GLU A 287 17.12 -1.96 3.69
N GLY A 288 16.05 -2.46 4.33
CA GLY A 288 16.10 -2.89 5.73
C GLY A 288 15.62 -1.87 6.76
N GLY A 289 15.31 -0.64 6.36
CA GLY A 289 14.73 0.39 7.22
C GLY A 289 15.70 1.06 8.21
N ALA A 290 17.01 0.82 8.11
CA ALA A 290 18.01 1.31 9.08
C ALA A 290 18.00 2.85 9.21
N GLU A 291 17.76 3.61 8.12
CA GLU A 291 17.66 5.08 8.16
C GLU A 291 16.43 5.60 8.92
N LEU A 292 15.46 4.72 9.21
CA LEU A 292 14.29 5.01 10.05
C LEU A 292 14.39 4.37 11.44
N GLY A 293 15.57 3.81 11.79
CA GLY A 293 15.78 3.14 13.05
C GLY A 293 15.06 1.79 13.17
N ILE A 294 14.63 1.18 12.05
CA ILE A 294 14.02 -0.16 12.05
C ILE A 294 15.09 -1.18 12.42
N THR A 295 14.84 -1.97 13.47
CA THR A 295 15.76 -3.03 13.90
C THR A 295 15.67 -4.26 12.97
N PRO A 296 16.71 -5.11 12.90
CA PRO A 296 16.65 -6.35 12.14
C PRO A 296 15.48 -7.25 12.54
N GLU A 297 15.11 -7.28 13.82
CA GLU A 297 14.00 -8.07 14.36
C GLU A 297 12.66 -7.52 13.85
N THR A 298 12.46 -6.20 13.92
CA THR A 298 11.26 -5.55 13.38
C THR A 298 11.18 -5.74 11.87
N PHE A 299 12.29 -5.57 11.16
CA PHE A 299 12.34 -5.79 9.73
C PHE A 299 11.98 -7.23 9.33
N ALA A 300 12.52 -8.22 10.06
CA ALA A 300 12.17 -9.62 9.83
C ALA A 300 10.67 -9.88 10.05
N ARG A 301 10.07 -9.33 11.13
CA ARG A 301 8.63 -9.43 11.40
C ARG A 301 7.80 -8.78 10.30
N VAL A 302 8.16 -7.55 9.91
CA VAL A 302 7.42 -6.77 8.90
C VAL A 302 7.53 -7.40 7.52
N THR A 303 8.60 -8.09 7.17
CA THR A 303 8.79 -8.75 5.87
C THR A 303 8.42 -10.24 5.88
N ALA A 304 8.07 -10.82 7.02
CA ALA A 304 7.61 -12.20 7.09
C ALA A 304 6.33 -12.39 6.27
N PRO A 305 6.22 -13.46 5.45
CA PRO A 305 4.96 -13.84 4.82
C PRO A 305 3.87 -14.06 5.88
N PRO A 306 2.57 -13.92 5.53
CA PRO A 306 1.49 -14.25 6.43
C PRO A 306 1.58 -15.71 6.89
N GLU A 307 1.42 -15.97 8.18
CA GLU A 307 1.50 -17.32 8.75
C GLU A 307 0.37 -18.24 8.30
N VAL A 308 -0.79 -17.65 8.01
CA VAL A 308 -2.01 -18.40 7.61
C VAL A 308 -2.57 -17.82 6.33
N ALA A 309 -2.62 -18.64 5.28
CA ALA A 309 -3.36 -18.31 4.08
C ALA A 309 -4.87 -18.44 4.37
N ARG A 310 -5.57 -17.32 4.50
CA ARG A 310 -7.04 -17.32 4.64
C ARG A 310 -7.69 -17.19 3.26
N PRO A 311 -8.46 -18.18 2.82
CA PRO A 311 -8.86 -18.28 1.41
C PRO A 311 -9.91 -17.26 0.98
N ARG A 312 -10.54 -16.53 1.89
CA ARG A 312 -11.64 -15.62 1.56
C ARG A 312 -11.72 -14.44 2.52
N ASP A 313 -11.68 -13.26 1.97
CA ASP A 313 -11.97 -12.02 2.66
C ASP A 313 -13.49 -11.84 2.82
N GLU A 314 -13.97 -11.65 4.05
CA GLU A 314 -15.41 -11.53 4.34
C GLU A 314 -16.01 -10.23 3.77
N VAL A 315 -15.20 -9.19 3.59
CA VAL A 315 -15.64 -7.91 3.04
C VAL A 315 -15.56 -7.93 1.52
N LEU A 316 -14.41 -8.28 0.94
CA LEU A 316 -14.19 -8.28 -0.51
C LEU A 316 -14.81 -9.50 -1.20
N GLY A 317 -14.84 -10.67 -0.54
CA GLY A 317 -15.36 -11.93 -1.09
C GLY A 317 -14.37 -12.67 -1.99
N VAL A 318 -13.13 -12.20 -2.08
CA VAL A 318 -12.02 -12.81 -2.81
C VAL A 318 -10.86 -13.08 -1.84
N PRO A 319 -9.90 -13.94 -2.18
CA PRO A 319 -8.70 -14.08 -1.36
C PRO A 319 -7.93 -12.77 -1.23
N SER A 320 -7.48 -12.46 -0.03
CA SER A 320 -6.58 -11.33 0.22
C SER A 320 -5.56 -11.70 1.30
N TYR A 321 -4.37 -11.15 1.20
CA TYR A 321 -3.24 -11.51 2.05
C TYR A 321 -2.68 -10.25 2.69
N PHE A 322 -2.94 -10.07 3.99
CA PHE A 322 -2.44 -8.93 4.75
C PHE A 322 -1.53 -9.42 5.88
N SER A 323 -0.49 -8.66 6.17
CA SER A 323 0.35 -8.86 7.33
C SER A 323 0.86 -7.53 7.83
N LEU A 324 0.61 -7.25 9.10
CA LEU A 324 1.03 -6.03 9.81
C LEU A 324 0.66 -4.72 9.06
N GLY A 325 -0.55 -4.70 8.47
CA GLY A 325 -1.10 -3.53 7.77
C GLY A 325 -0.70 -3.41 6.30
N PHE A 326 0.13 -4.31 5.78
CA PHE A 326 0.54 -4.35 4.38
C PHE A 326 -0.16 -5.46 3.61
N LEU A 327 -0.50 -5.19 2.35
CA LEU A 327 -0.82 -6.23 1.39
C LEU A 327 0.43 -7.03 1.05
N ARG A 328 0.27 -8.34 0.88
CA ARG A 328 1.33 -9.28 0.49
C ARG A 328 1.04 -9.91 -0.87
N PRO A 329 2.08 -10.33 -1.61
CA PRO A 329 1.89 -11.16 -2.77
C PRO A 329 1.10 -12.43 -2.43
N GLY A 330 0.24 -12.85 -3.34
CA GLY A 330 -0.59 -14.03 -3.20
C GLY A 330 -1.04 -14.53 -4.56
N PRO A 331 -1.80 -15.64 -4.63
CA PRO A 331 -2.22 -16.24 -5.90
C PRO A 331 -2.95 -15.28 -6.84
N ASN A 332 -3.67 -14.30 -6.30
CA ASN A 332 -4.47 -13.36 -7.08
C ASN A 332 -3.84 -11.95 -7.15
N VAL A 333 -2.80 -11.67 -6.35
CA VAL A 333 -2.10 -10.37 -6.34
C VAL A 333 -0.62 -10.62 -6.47
N SER A 334 -0.11 -10.54 -7.70
CA SER A 334 1.29 -10.80 -8.00
C SER A 334 2.07 -9.49 -8.10
N PHE A 335 2.88 -9.20 -7.09
CA PHE A 335 3.88 -8.12 -7.13
C PHE A 335 5.11 -8.53 -6.32
N GLY A 336 6.21 -7.85 -6.56
CA GLY A 336 7.48 -8.24 -5.94
C GLY A 336 8.13 -9.47 -6.57
N SER A 337 9.35 -9.77 -6.15
CA SER A 337 10.13 -10.93 -6.59
C SER A 337 10.01 -12.13 -5.64
N SER A 338 9.38 -11.93 -4.47
CA SER A 338 9.21 -12.96 -3.44
C SER A 338 8.01 -12.65 -2.53
N PRO A 339 7.58 -13.62 -1.70
CA PRO A 339 6.53 -13.41 -0.68
C PRO A 339 6.89 -12.37 0.39
N ARG A 340 8.15 -11.93 0.46
CA ARG A 340 8.61 -10.89 1.40
C ARG A 340 8.25 -9.47 0.95
N ALA A 341 7.83 -9.28 -0.29
CA ALA A 341 7.37 -7.98 -0.76
C ALA A 341 6.15 -7.51 0.06
N LEU A 342 6.05 -6.20 0.26
CA LEU A 342 5.00 -5.57 1.05
C LEU A 342 4.56 -4.26 0.41
N GLY A 343 3.25 -4.02 0.35
CA GLY A 343 2.73 -2.85 -0.35
C GLY A 343 1.32 -2.47 0.07
N ALA A 344 0.77 -1.49 -0.61
CA ALA A 344 -0.61 -1.08 -0.44
C ALA A 344 -1.17 -0.53 -1.76
N PRO A 345 -2.22 -1.14 -2.32
CA PRO A 345 -2.96 -0.59 -3.45
C PRO A 345 -3.98 0.43 -2.97
N GLY A 346 -4.28 1.41 -3.82
CA GLY A 346 -5.34 2.38 -3.61
C GLY A 346 -6.45 2.25 -4.62
N ALA A 347 -7.67 2.49 -4.18
CA ALA A 347 -8.82 2.51 -5.07
C ALA A 347 -8.56 3.46 -6.25
N GLY A 348 -8.76 2.96 -7.47
CA GLY A 348 -8.56 3.73 -8.69
C GLY A 348 -7.24 3.50 -9.41
N GLY A 349 -6.26 2.78 -8.81
CA GLY A 349 -5.05 2.32 -9.48
C GLY A 349 -3.72 2.81 -8.90
N SER A 350 -3.69 3.66 -7.87
CA SER A 350 -2.43 3.97 -7.17
C SER A 350 -1.89 2.72 -6.49
N PHE A 351 -0.57 2.55 -6.52
CA PHE A 351 0.09 1.42 -5.87
C PHE A 351 1.51 1.80 -5.46
N ALA A 352 1.91 1.34 -4.27
CA ALA A 352 3.30 1.47 -3.83
C ALA A 352 3.71 0.23 -3.04
N PHE A 353 4.96 -0.20 -3.19
CA PHE A 353 5.48 -1.38 -2.51
C PHE A 353 7.00 -1.36 -2.35
N ALA A 354 7.47 -2.14 -1.37
CA ALA A 354 8.86 -2.54 -1.21
C ALA A 354 9.04 -4.01 -1.59
N ASP A 355 10.13 -4.30 -2.29
CA ASP A 355 10.61 -5.66 -2.54
C ASP A 355 12.01 -5.78 -1.96
N PRO A 356 12.17 -6.31 -0.73
CA PRO A 356 13.47 -6.45 -0.09
C PRO A 356 14.46 -7.33 -0.86
N ASP A 357 13.98 -8.39 -1.53
CA ASP A 357 14.84 -9.34 -2.23
C ASP A 357 15.35 -8.80 -3.57
N ALA A 358 14.59 -7.90 -4.20
CA ALA A 358 15.03 -7.12 -5.36
C ALA A 358 15.71 -5.81 -4.97
N ARG A 359 15.59 -5.37 -3.70
CA ARG A 359 16.03 -4.06 -3.19
C ARG A 359 15.37 -2.92 -3.97
N LEU A 360 14.03 -3.02 -4.13
CA LEU A 360 13.22 -2.11 -4.94
C LEU A 360 12.14 -1.44 -4.10
N GLY A 361 12.10 -0.11 -4.13
CA GLY A 361 10.95 0.69 -3.75
C GLY A 361 10.28 1.26 -5.00
N TYR A 362 8.98 1.10 -5.11
CA TYR A 362 8.21 1.48 -6.30
C TYR A 362 6.92 2.20 -5.91
N ALA A 363 6.50 3.17 -6.74
CA ALA A 363 5.19 3.77 -6.63
C ALA A 363 4.68 4.30 -7.98
N TYR A 364 3.38 4.14 -8.20
CA TYR A 364 2.62 4.75 -9.29
C TYR A 364 1.39 5.47 -8.72
N VAL A 365 1.12 6.67 -9.25
CA VAL A 365 -0.06 7.47 -8.93
C VAL A 365 -0.68 8.06 -10.19
N MET A 366 -1.98 8.32 -10.14
CA MET A 366 -2.75 8.89 -11.25
C MET A 366 -3.93 9.70 -10.71
N ASN A 367 -4.53 10.54 -11.56
CA ASN A 367 -5.75 11.25 -11.20
C ASN A 367 -7.03 10.75 -11.92
N LYS A 368 -6.92 9.79 -12.81
CA LYS A 368 -8.09 9.11 -13.38
C LYS A 368 -8.29 7.76 -12.71
N LEU A 369 -9.34 7.67 -11.91
CA LEU A 369 -9.68 6.42 -11.23
C LEU A 369 -10.18 5.37 -12.25
N ASP A 370 -9.82 4.10 -11.99
CA ASP A 370 -10.35 2.93 -12.69
C ASP A 370 -10.70 1.82 -11.69
N PHE A 371 -11.41 0.75 -12.12
CA PHE A 371 -11.92 -0.29 -11.22
C PHE A 371 -11.18 -1.62 -11.32
N TYR A 372 -9.90 -1.61 -11.56
CA TYR A 372 -9.11 -2.83 -11.41
C TYR A 372 -8.88 -3.09 -9.92
N LEU A 373 -9.32 -4.23 -9.44
CA LEU A 373 -9.02 -4.66 -8.07
C LEU A 373 -7.56 -5.10 -7.97
N GLU A 374 -7.07 -5.72 -9.05
CA GLU A 374 -5.73 -6.27 -9.19
C GLU A 374 -5.24 -6.00 -10.61
N ASP A 375 -3.91 -5.94 -10.76
CA ASP A 375 -3.24 -5.84 -12.06
C ASP A 375 -3.82 -4.75 -13.00
N ASP A 376 -4.00 -3.53 -12.47
CA ASP A 376 -4.31 -2.38 -13.31
C ASP A 376 -3.29 -2.29 -14.45
N PRO A 377 -3.70 -2.39 -15.72
CA PRO A 377 -2.77 -2.49 -16.84
C PRO A 377 -1.83 -1.29 -16.95
N ARG A 378 -2.20 -0.14 -16.40
CA ARG A 378 -1.36 1.07 -16.35
C ARG A 378 -0.18 0.87 -15.42
N GLU A 379 -0.46 0.43 -14.19
CA GLU A 379 0.55 0.17 -13.15
C GLU A 379 1.38 -1.07 -13.49
N LYS A 380 0.69 -2.17 -13.86
CA LYS A 380 1.34 -3.45 -14.14
C LYS A 380 2.40 -3.36 -15.23
N ALA A 381 2.09 -2.67 -16.33
CA ALA A 381 3.04 -2.51 -17.44
C ALA A 381 4.32 -1.79 -17.00
N LEU A 382 4.19 -0.78 -16.13
CA LEU A 382 5.33 -0.03 -15.57
C LEU A 382 6.15 -0.90 -14.62
N ARG A 383 5.49 -1.58 -13.69
CA ARG A 383 6.12 -2.49 -12.73
C ARG A 383 6.88 -3.61 -13.45
N ASP A 384 6.26 -4.24 -14.45
CA ASP A 384 6.88 -5.28 -15.25
C ASP A 384 8.11 -4.74 -16.03
N ALA A 385 8.04 -3.51 -16.55
CA ALA A 385 9.18 -2.87 -17.21
C ALA A 385 10.34 -2.60 -16.25
N VAL A 386 10.06 -2.19 -15.00
CA VAL A 386 11.09 -2.04 -13.96
C VAL A 386 11.76 -3.38 -13.68
N TYR A 387 11.00 -4.46 -13.48
CA TYR A 387 11.58 -5.78 -13.23
C TYR A 387 12.38 -6.32 -14.41
N ARG A 388 11.92 -6.10 -15.65
CA ARG A 388 12.72 -6.45 -16.86
C ARG A 388 14.06 -5.69 -16.89
N ALA A 389 14.06 -4.41 -16.54
CA ALA A 389 15.28 -3.62 -16.45
C ALA A 389 16.24 -4.17 -15.38
N ILE A 390 15.73 -4.46 -14.18
CA ILE A 390 16.51 -5.05 -13.08
C ILE A 390 17.12 -6.40 -13.50
N ALA A 391 16.35 -7.24 -14.18
CA ALA A 391 16.82 -8.55 -14.63
C ALA A 391 18.01 -8.42 -15.59
N ARG A 392 18.00 -7.44 -16.50
CA ARG A 392 19.11 -7.15 -17.41
C ARG A 392 20.39 -6.66 -16.71
N HIS A 393 20.26 -6.03 -15.54
CA HIS A 393 21.40 -5.55 -14.76
C HIS A 393 21.95 -6.60 -13.78
N ARG A 394 21.29 -7.76 -13.59
CA ARG A 394 21.85 -8.86 -12.81
C ARG A 394 22.93 -9.53 -13.67
N PRO A 395 24.22 -9.64 -13.25
CA PRO A 395 25.18 -10.45 -13.94
C PRO A 395 24.66 -11.89 -14.02
N GLU A 396 24.72 -12.50 -15.20
CA GLU A 396 24.37 -13.92 -15.37
C GLU A 396 25.11 -14.71 -14.30
N ARG A 397 24.38 -15.43 -13.45
CA ARG A 397 25.00 -16.48 -12.64
C ARG A 397 25.50 -17.50 -13.64
N ARG A 398 26.81 -17.43 -14.00
CA ARG A 398 27.46 -18.48 -14.70
C ARG A 398 27.24 -19.77 -13.92
N HIS A 399 26.38 -20.62 -14.40
CA HIS A 399 26.31 -22.00 -13.96
C HIS A 399 27.67 -22.61 -14.36
N SER A 400 28.59 -22.61 -13.43
CA SER A 400 29.77 -23.48 -13.54
C SER A 400 29.25 -24.91 -13.35
N ILE A 401 28.83 -25.51 -14.46
CA ILE A 401 28.72 -26.96 -14.54
C ILE A 401 30.16 -27.45 -14.49
N SER A 402 30.64 -27.71 -13.28
CA SER A 402 31.81 -28.49 -13.05
C SER A 402 31.51 -29.91 -13.57
N GLN A 403 31.89 -30.19 -14.82
CA GLN A 403 31.97 -31.55 -15.29
C GLN A 403 33.12 -32.22 -14.55
N SER A 404 32.79 -32.82 -13.38
CA SER A 404 33.70 -33.79 -12.77
C SER A 404 33.68 -35.05 -13.60
N THR A 405 34.59 -35.11 -14.54
CA THR A 405 34.99 -36.36 -15.20
C THR A 405 35.93 -37.11 -14.24
N ALA A 406 35.39 -37.88 -13.33
CA ALA A 406 36.15 -38.88 -12.63
C ALA A 406 36.22 -40.15 -13.51
N PRO A 407 37.39 -40.72 -13.79
CA PRO A 407 37.51 -41.96 -14.57
C PRO A 407 37.00 -43.13 -13.72
N LEU A 408 36.09 -43.92 -14.28
CA LEU A 408 35.68 -45.20 -13.71
C LEU A 408 36.87 -46.15 -13.68
N ARG A 409 37.35 -46.46 -12.45
CA ARG A 409 38.27 -47.56 -12.22
C ARG A 409 37.48 -48.86 -12.31
N SER A 410 37.79 -49.70 -13.29
CA SER A 410 37.33 -51.06 -13.43
C SER A 410 37.82 -51.92 -12.25
N ALA A 411 36.94 -52.37 -11.36
CA ALA A 411 37.22 -53.38 -10.38
C ALA A 411 37.05 -54.76 -11.02
N GLY A 412 38.15 -55.45 -11.23
CA GLY A 412 38.18 -56.84 -11.73
C GLY A 412 37.61 -57.78 -10.70
N ILE A 413 36.65 -58.60 -11.11
CA ILE A 413 36.09 -59.70 -10.33
C ILE A 413 37.03 -60.89 -10.46
N SER A 414 37.70 -61.25 -9.34
CA SER A 414 38.43 -62.54 -9.20
C SER A 414 37.46 -63.62 -8.73
N VAL A 415 37.23 -64.62 -9.56
CA VAL A 415 36.51 -65.86 -9.20
C VAL A 415 37.54 -66.83 -8.61
N ALA A 416 37.44 -67.14 -7.35
CA ALA A 416 38.11 -68.30 -6.75
C ALA A 416 37.14 -69.46 -6.64
N ARG A 417 37.46 -70.53 -7.31
CA ARG A 417 36.89 -71.89 -7.12
C ARG A 417 37.61 -72.54 -5.97
N THR A 418 36.89 -73.05 -5.02
CA THR A 418 36.82 -74.40 -4.46
C THR A 418 35.77 -74.41 -3.32
#